data_fef52f6c9f284bf3692ae7bfffa80c55
#
_entry.id   fef52f6c9f284bf3692ae7bfffa80c55
#
_cell.length_a   1.000
_cell.length_b   1.000
_cell.length_c   1.000
_cell.angle_alpha   90.00
_cell.angle_beta   90.00
_cell.angle_gamma   90.00
#
_symmetry.space_group_name_H-M   'P 1'
#
loop_
_entity.id
_entity.type
_entity.pdbx_description
1 polymer ?
#
loop_
_entity_poly.entity_id
_entity_poly.type
_entity_poly.pdbx_seq_one_letter_code
_entity_poly.pdbx_strand_id
1 'polypeptide(L)'
;MTDVADILRQVRRIELRTTRLVSSLAAGQYRSAFRGQGMEFDEVREYSTGDDVRAIDWNVTARAGKPYVKVFREERELTVQLLVDVSGSMRFGAIPGVSPRAKLALAAEAAAVVGVTALRNGDRLGLILFSDRTESHVPARRGRGHAMRVVREVLMPTSGSRPTDLVHALDELTRVSRKRTVCFLISDFLGDPAKRPALAIALARASRRHDIVGLRVSDPGEATLPRGSSPLVLSDPEGSAVGVFANGSKARATYAAAWAEHRAASERLFRAGGCDLVDLATTESAVTALERFFRQRRRRLHG
;
A
#
# COMPACT_ATOMS: atom_id res chain seq x y z
N MET A 1 -18.55 -19.98 7.04
CA MET A 1 -17.72 -20.26 5.86
C MET A 1 -18.30 -19.43 4.71
N THR A 2 -17.56 -18.46 4.21
CA THR A 2 -18.01 -17.63 3.08
C THR A 2 -17.95 -18.49 1.81
N ASP A 3 -19.07 -18.61 1.10
CA ASP A 3 -19.15 -19.42 -0.12
C ASP A 3 -18.21 -18.85 -1.21
N VAL A 4 -17.48 -19.73 -1.90
CA VAL A 4 -16.59 -19.36 -3.02
C VAL A 4 -17.34 -18.54 -4.08
N ALA A 5 -18.63 -18.85 -4.29
CA ALA A 5 -19.49 -18.10 -5.20
C ALA A 5 -19.75 -16.67 -4.73
N ASP A 6 -19.86 -16.44 -3.41
CA ASP A 6 -20.00 -15.08 -2.83
C ASP A 6 -18.75 -14.27 -3.07
N ILE A 7 -17.59 -14.86 -2.89
CA ILE A 7 -16.31 -14.20 -3.09
C ILE A 7 -16.10 -13.85 -4.56
N LEU A 8 -16.38 -14.78 -5.47
CA LEU A 8 -16.32 -14.49 -6.90
C LEU A 8 -17.29 -13.38 -7.32
N ARG A 9 -18.48 -13.34 -6.73
CA ARG A 9 -19.45 -12.24 -6.92
C ARG A 9 -18.88 -10.91 -6.39
N GLN A 10 -18.23 -10.94 -5.23
CA GLN A 10 -17.62 -9.75 -4.63
C GLN A 10 -16.43 -9.24 -5.46
N VAL A 11 -15.52 -10.12 -5.89
CA VAL A 11 -14.41 -9.79 -6.81
C VAL A 11 -14.94 -9.14 -8.08
N ARG A 12 -15.94 -9.76 -8.72
CA ARG A 12 -16.54 -9.25 -9.96
C ARG A 12 -17.24 -7.90 -9.75
N ARG A 13 -17.91 -7.71 -8.61
CA ARG A 13 -18.53 -6.43 -8.25
C ARG A 13 -17.48 -5.34 -8.04
N ILE A 14 -16.39 -5.64 -7.34
CA ILE A 14 -15.25 -4.74 -7.13
C ILE A 14 -14.62 -4.40 -8.48
N GLU A 15 -14.33 -5.40 -9.32
CA GLU A 15 -13.77 -5.19 -10.66
C GLU A 15 -14.65 -4.25 -11.50
N LEU A 16 -15.94 -4.51 -11.61
CA LEU A 16 -16.87 -3.71 -12.41
C LEU A 16 -16.98 -2.27 -11.90
N ARG A 17 -17.08 -2.10 -10.57
CA ARG A 17 -17.15 -0.79 -9.94
C ARG A 17 -15.84 -0.02 -10.13
N THR A 18 -14.71 -0.65 -9.85
CA THR A 18 -13.38 -0.06 -9.99
C THR A 18 -13.08 0.29 -11.45
N THR A 19 -13.38 -0.62 -12.37
CA THR A 19 -13.16 -0.38 -13.81
C THR A 19 -13.94 0.83 -14.32
N ARG A 20 -15.18 1.00 -13.93
CA ARG A 20 -16.00 2.17 -14.31
C ARG A 20 -15.46 3.48 -13.72
N LEU A 21 -15.09 3.48 -12.45
CA LEU A 21 -14.60 4.66 -11.73
C LEU A 21 -13.17 5.06 -12.15
N VAL A 22 -12.27 4.08 -12.33
CA VAL A 22 -10.89 4.32 -12.79
C VAL A 22 -10.85 4.74 -14.28
N SER A 23 -11.93 4.49 -15.07
CA SER A 23 -11.94 4.80 -16.51
C SER A 23 -11.82 6.27 -16.84
N SER A 24 -12.29 7.17 -15.98
CA SER A 24 -12.39 8.59 -16.34
C SER A 24 -11.23 9.48 -15.89
N LEU A 25 -10.50 9.15 -14.81
CA LEU A 25 -9.56 10.10 -14.21
C LEU A 25 -8.22 9.50 -13.73
N ALA A 26 -8.19 8.25 -13.27
CA ALA A 26 -7.06 7.75 -12.50
C ALA A 26 -5.84 7.30 -13.31
N ALA A 27 -5.99 6.79 -14.53
CA ALA A 27 -4.87 6.22 -15.28
C ALA A 27 -3.79 7.26 -15.63
N GLY A 28 -4.20 8.45 -16.09
CA GLY A 28 -3.25 9.54 -16.38
C GLY A 28 -2.65 10.16 -15.11
N GLN A 29 -3.44 10.26 -14.05
CA GLN A 29 -2.98 10.81 -12.77
C GLN A 29 -2.02 9.87 -12.05
N TYR A 30 -2.28 8.57 -12.07
CA TYR A 30 -1.41 7.54 -11.55
C TYR A 30 -0.05 7.56 -12.26
N ARG A 31 -0.03 7.49 -13.60
CA ARG A 31 1.21 7.49 -14.38
C ARG A 31 2.06 8.73 -14.09
N SER A 32 1.46 9.92 -14.03
CA SER A 32 2.20 11.15 -13.74
C SER A 32 2.61 11.27 -12.26
N ALA A 33 1.91 10.63 -11.32
CA ALA A 33 2.29 10.59 -9.91
C ALA A 33 3.53 9.72 -9.63
N PHE A 34 3.85 8.78 -10.53
CA PHE A 34 5.01 7.89 -10.42
C PHE A 34 6.02 8.03 -11.57
N ARG A 35 5.80 8.99 -12.49
CA ARG A 35 6.73 9.33 -13.59
C ARG A 35 7.98 10.00 -13.04
N GLY A 36 9.09 9.72 -13.69
CA GLY A 36 10.40 10.33 -13.38
C GLY A 36 11.28 9.50 -12.47
N GLN A 37 10.89 8.28 -12.14
CA GLN A 37 11.62 7.44 -11.20
C GLN A 37 12.49 6.34 -11.84
N GLY A 38 12.55 6.21 -13.16
CA GLY A 38 13.40 5.25 -13.86
C GLY A 38 13.81 5.74 -15.23
N MET A 39 15.01 6.27 -15.34
CA MET A 39 15.75 6.26 -16.61
C MET A 39 16.61 5.00 -16.60
N GLU A 40 16.25 3.99 -17.40
CA GLU A 40 17.09 2.82 -17.61
C GLU A 40 18.08 3.13 -18.73
N PHE A 41 19.35 2.81 -18.51
CA PHE A 41 20.37 2.86 -19.55
C PHE A 41 19.92 1.94 -20.70
N ASP A 42 19.73 2.48 -21.88
CA ASP A 42 19.31 1.74 -23.07
C ASP A 42 20.53 1.30 -23.89
N GLU A 43 21.29 2.27 -24.36
CA GLU A 43 22.44 2.00 -25.19
C GLU A 43 23.45 3.16 -25.15
N VAL A 44 24.64 2.91 -25.68
CA VAL A 44 25.61 3.94 -26.03
C VAL A 44 25.66 4.06 -27.54
N ARG A 45 25.37 5.25 -28.09
CA ARG A 45 25.49 5.52 -29.51
C ARG A 45 26.47 6.66 -29.80
N GLU A 46 26.93 6.78 -31.02
CA GLU A 46 27.76 7.88 -31.44
C GLU A 46 27.02 9.21 -31.30
N TYR A 47 27.69 10.24 -30.79
CA TYR A 47 27.17 11.59 -30.64
C TYR A 47 26.74 12.18 -32.00
N SER A 48 25.54 12.74 -32.04
CA SER A 48 25.03 13.49 -33.18
C SER A 48 24.78 14.95 -32.80
N THR A 49 24.94 15.85 -33.74
CA THR A 49 24.73 17.30 -33.52
C THR A 49 23.29 17.53 -33.00
N GLY A 50 23.19 18.12 -31.80
CA GLY A 50 21.91 18.33 -31.10
C GLY A 50 21.70 17.47 -29.86
N ASP A 51 22.58 16.49 -29.61
CA ASP A 51 22.54 15.73 -28.35
C ASP A 51 23.05 16.56 -27.18
N ASP A 52 22.54 16.26 -25.99
CA ASP A 52 23.01 16.91 -24.76
C ASP A 52 24.44 16.47 -24.41
N VAL A 53 25.37 17.42 -24.40
CA VAL A 53 26.79 17.21 -24.08
C VAL A 53 26.98 16.57 -22.70
N ARG A 54 26.02 16.76 -21.75
CA ARG A 54 26.06 16.16 -20.41
C ARG A 54 25.81 14.65 -20.43
N ALA A 55 25.23 14.14 -21.51
CA ALA A 55 24.99 12.71 -21.70
C ALA A 55 26.19 11.94 -22.25
N ILE A 56 27.32 12.61 -22.58
CA ILE A 56 28.53 11.98 -23.10
C ILE A 56 29.09 10.95 -22.10
N ASP A 57 29.30 9.72 -22.56
CA ASP A 57 30.07 8.71 -21.83
C ASP A 57 31.57 8.89 -22.13
N TRP A 58 32.26 9.59 -21.24
CA TRP A 58 33.68 9.85 -21.37
C TRP A 58 34.56 8.58 -21.37
N ASN A 59 34.11 7.50 -20.72
CA ASN A 59 34.82 6.23 -20.67
C ASN A 59 34.80 5.51 -22.01
N VAL A 60 33.64 5.46 -22.68
CA VAL A 60 33.51 4.88 -24.02
C VAL A 60 34.16 5.77 -25.05
N THR A 61 33.95 7.08 -24.97
CA THR A 61 34.57 8.09 -25.83
C THR A 61 36.09 7.97 -25.84
N ALA A 62 36.74 7.83 -24.66
CA ALA A 62 38.20 7.69 -24.56
C ALA A 62 38.72 6.40 -25.19
N ARG A 63 37.92 5.33 -25.22
CA ARG A 63 38.33 4.05 -25.83
C ARG A 63 38.06 4.01 -27.34
N ALA A 64 36.99 4.64 -27.77
CA ALA A 64 36.57 4.61 -29.18
C ALA A 64 37.16 5.72 -30.02
N GLY A 65 37.75 6.75 -29.42
CA GLY A 65 38.35 7.90 -30.16
C GLY A 65 37.32 8.84 -30.80
N LYS A 66 36.04 8.63 -30.56
CA LYS A 66 34.91 9.43 -31.00
C LYS A 66 33.92 9.64 -29.88
N PRO A 67 33.21 10.79 -29.84
CA PRO A 67 32.25 11.05 -28.77
C PRO A 67 31.05 10.09 -28.83
N TYR A 68 30.74 9.49 -27.70
CA TYR A 68 29.55 8.61 -27.48
C TYR A 68 28.65 9.16 -26.39
N VAL A 69 27.34 9.07 -26.59
CA VAL A 69 26.32 9.50 -25.63
C VAL A 69 25.59 8.30 -25.06
N LYS A 70 25.31 8.38 -23.74
CA LYS A 70 24.40 7.46 -23.07
C LYS A 70 22.98 7.81 -23.47
N VAL A 71 22.31 6.88 -24.13
CA VAL A 71 20.87 6.98 -24.38
C VAL A 71 20.16 6.32 -23.21
N PHE A 72 19.32 7.10 -22.54
CA PHE A 72 18.45 6.60 -21.50
C PHE A 72 17.05 6.49 -22.07
N ARG A 73 16.44 5.32 -21.91
CA ARG A 73 15.04 5.13 -22.24
C ARG A 73 14.23 5.28 -20.95
N GLU A 74 13.18 6.09 -20.99
CA GLU A 74 12.22 6.16 -19.89
C GLU A 74 11.62 4.76 -19.69
N GLU A 75 11.85 4.14 -18.51
CA GLU A 75 11.26 2.84 -18.20
C GLU A 75 9.74 3.02 -18.16
N ARG A 76 9.08 2.62 -19.25
CA ARG A 76 7.62 2.79 -19.40
C ARG A 76 6.81 1.88 -18.50
N GLU A 77 7.47 0.90 -17.88
CA GLU A 77 6.82 -0.14 -17.08
C GLU A 77 7.21 -0.02 -15.63
N LEU A 78 6.21 0.24 -14.79
CA LEU A 78 6.39 0.15 -13.35
C LEU A 78 6.16 -1.28 -12.88
N THR A 79 6.88 -1.66 -11.83
CA THR A 79 6.51 -2.79 -11.01
C THR A 79 5.80 -2.25 -9.78
N VAL A 80 4.57 -2.70 -9.58
CA VAL A 80 3.75 -2.37 -8.42
C VAL A 80 3.70 -3.57 -7.51
N GLN A 81 4.04 -3.39 -6.24
CA GLN A 81 3.98 -4.43 -5.23
C GLN A 81 2.96 -4.03 -4.16
N LEU A 82 1.97 -4.86 -3.95
CA LEU A 82 1.05 -4.74 -2.83
C LEU A 82 1.60 -5.53 -1.65
N LEU A 83 1.76 -4.88 -0.51
CA LEU A 83 1.99 -5.51 0.78
C LEU A 83 0.69 -5.35 1.57
N VAL A 84 -0.03 -6.43 1.81
CA VAL A 84 -1.34 -6.37 2.46
C VAL A 84 -1.30 -7.12 3.77
N ASP A 85 -1.59 -6.40 4.83
CA ASP A 85 -1.76 -6.93 6.16
C ASP A 85 -3.05 -7.76 6.24
N VAL A 86 -2.92 -9.00 6.70
CA VAL A 86 -4.02 -9.95 6.90
C VAL A 86 -4.07 -10.46 8.34
N SER A 87 -3.48 -9.71 9.27
CA SER A 87 -3.50 -9.97 10.70
C SER A 87 -4.91 -9.95 11.29
N GLY A 88 -5.03 -10.32 12.54
CA GLY A 88 -6.29 -10.38 13.25
C GLY A 88 -7.02 -9.04 13.29
N SER A 89 -6.29 -7.94 13.50
CA SER A 89 -6.83 -6.58 13.59
C SER A 89 -7.54 -6.14 12.30
N MET A 90 -7.08 -6.60 11.12
CA MET A 90 -7.68 -6.28 9.82
C MET A 90 -9.09 -6.88 9.62
N ARG A 91 -9.54 -7.80 10.47
CA ARG A 91 -10.89 -8.38 10.43
C ARG A 91 -11.93 -7.50 11.12
N PHE A 92 -11.50 -6.48 11.85
CA PHE A 92 -12.39 -5.56 12.54
C PHE A 92 -13.25 -4.74 11.56
N GLY A 93 -14.45 -4.35 11.99
CA GLY A 93 -15.42 -3.57 11.23
C GLY A 93 -16.69 -4.35 10.89
N ALA A 94 -17.46 -3.86 9.90
CA ALA A 94 -18.80 -4.35 9.57
C ALA A 94 -19.78 -4.23 10.78
N ILE A 95 -19.66 -3.13 11.54
CA ILE A 95 -20.47 -2.87 12.73
C ILE A 95 -21.76 -2.18 12.29
N PRO A 96 -22.96 -2.74 12.59
CA PRO A 96 -24.23 -2.14 12.24
C PRO A 96 -24.35 -0.69 12.75
N GLY A 97 -24.74 0.24 11.86
CA GLY A 97 -24.86 1.66 12.16
C GLY A 97 -23.54 2.44 12.31
N VAL A 98 -22.38 1.78 12.25
CA VAL A 98 -21.06 2.42 12.38
C VAL A 98 -20.24 2.26 11.10
N SER A 99 -20.06 1.03 10.63
CA SER A 99 -19.23 0.75 9.46
C SER A 99 -19.89 -0.28 8.54
N PRO A 100 -19.92 -0.01 7.21
CA PRO A 100 -20.61 -0.89 6.25
C PRO A 100 -19.81 -2.16 5.93
N ARG A 101 -18.53 -2.24 6.32
CA ARG A 101 -17.60 -3.33 5.94
C ARG A 101 -16.42 -3.45 6.89
N ALA A 102 -15.80 -4.63 6.91
CA ALA A 102 -14.55 -4.85 7.63
C ALA A 102 -13.34 -4.19 6.92
N LYS A 103 -12.28 -3.91 7.67
CA LYS A 103 -11.03 -3.31 7.14
C LYS A 103 -10.43 -4.14 6.01
N LEU A 104 -10.44 -5.46 6.12
CA LEU A 104 -9.92 -6.35 5.07
C LEU A 104 -10.68 -6.21 3.73
N ALA A 105 -12.00 -5.99 3.76
CA ALA A 105 -12.78 -5.74 2.55
C ALA A 105 -12.41 -4.40 1.89
N LEU A 106 -12.09 -3.37 2.70
CA LEU A 106 -11.58 -2.10 2.20
C LEU A 106 -10.17 -2.26 1.62
N ALA A 107 -9.29 -3.03 2.27
CA ALA A 107 -7.96 -3.36 1.77
C ALA A 107 -8.04 -4.06 0.40
N ALA A 108 -8.98 -5.00 0.24
CA ALA A 108 -9.22 -5.67 -1.04
C ALA A 108 -9.75 -4.71 -2.13
N GLU A 109 -10.62 -3.75 -1.78
CA GLU A 109 -11.05 -2.71 -2.71
C GLU A 109 -9.85 -1.84 -3.13
N ALA A 110 -9.00 -1.42 -2.18
CA ALA A 110 -7.80 -0.64 -2.48
C ALA A 110 -6.83 -1.42 -3.39
N ALA A 111 -6.59 -2.69 -3.09
CA ALA A 111 -5.78 -3.59 -3.92
C ALA A 111 -6.35 -3.72 -5.34
N ALA A 112 -7.68 -3.81 -5.49
CA ALA A 112 -8.34 -3.86 -6.79
C ALA A 112 -8.20 -2.54 -7.56
N VAL A 113 -8.33 -1.38 -6.89
CA VAL A 113 -8.13 -0.05 -7.51
C VAL A 113 -6.72 0.07 -8.07
N VAL A 114 -5.72 -0.25 -7.25
CA VAL A 114 -4.31 -0.23 -7.67
C VAL A 114 -4.07 -1.24 -8.78
N GLY A 115 -4.59 -2.46 -8.64
CA GLY A 115 -4.42 -3.54 -9.63
C GLY A 115 -5.02 -3.21 -10.99
N VAL A 116 -6.24 -2.67 -11.04
CA VAL A 116 -6.89 -2.22 -12.29
C VAL A 116 -6.14 -1.04 -12.91
N THR A 117 -5.63 -0.14 -12.06
CA THR A 117 -4.84 1.01 -12.52
C THR A 117 -3.52 0.55 -13.13
N ALA A 118 -2.78 -0.35 -12.47
CA ALA A 118 -1.55 -0.95 -12.98
C ALA A 118 -1.79 -1.69 -14.30
N LEU A 119 -2.85 -2.51 -14.37
CA LEU A 119 -3.23 -3.24 -15.59
C LEU A 119 -3.45 -2.30 -16.78
N ARG A 120 -4.15 -1.18 -16.60
CA ARG A 120 -4.42 -0.20 -17.66
C ARG A 120 -3.17 0.53 -18.14
N ASN A 121 -2.19 0.67 -17.27
CA ASN A 121 -0.91 1.28 -17.61
C ASN A 121 0.11 0.28 -18.18
N GLY A 122 -0.23 -1.02 -18.24
CA GLY A 122 0.68 -2.07 -18.69
C GLY A 122 1.76 -2.44 -17.65
N ASP A 123 1.56 -2.03 -16.39
CA ASP A 123 2.50 -2.28 -15.31
C ASP A 123 2.42 -3.73 -14.79
N ARG A 124 3.46 -4.16 -14.09
CA ARG A 124 3.49 -5.46 -13.40
C ARG A 124 2.91 -5.31 -12.00
N LEU A 125 2.05 -6.22 -11.60
CA LEU A 125 1.44 -6.26 -10.27
C LEU A 125 1.89 -7.50 -9.52
N GLY A 126 2.42 -7.33 -8.30
CA GLY A 126 2.73 -8.41 -7.37
C GLY A 126 1.99 -8.22 -6.05
N LEU A 127 2.00 -9.26 -5.21
CA LEU A 127 1.35 -9.26 -3.90
C LEU A 127 2.19 -10.01 -2.87
N ILE A 128 2.28 -9.45 -1.68
CA ILE A 128 2.70 -10.14 -0.46
C ILE A 128 1.58 -9.96 0.55
N LEU A 129 0.97 -11.06 0.98
CA LEU A 129 0.12 -11.08 2.16
C LEU A 129 0.99 -11.38 3.37
N PHE A 130 0.82 -10.61 4.42
CA PHE A 130 1.63 -10.76 5.63
C PHE A 130 0.81 -10.64 6.92
N SER A 131 1.32 -11.24 7.96
CA SER A 131 0.97 -11.10 9.36
C SER A 131 2.26 -10.92 10.17
N ASP A 132 2.56 -11.77 11.12
CA ASP A 132 3.89 -11.93 11.74
C ASP A 132 4.89 -12.65 10.83
N ARG A 133 4.44 -13.09 9.66
CA ARG A 133 5.20 -13.79 8.61
C ARG A 133 4.61 -13.50 7.23
N THR A 134 5.27 -13.99 6.19
CA THR A 134 4.70 -14.02 4.84
C THR A 134 3.66 -15.13 4.74
N GLU A 135 2.40 -14.77 4.52
CA GLU A 135 1.28 -15.71 4.37
C GLU A 135 1.13 -16.18 2.91
N SER A 136 1.35 -15.27 1.97
CA SER A 136 1.33 -15.58 0.53
C SER A 136 2.21 -14.62 -0.25
N HIS A 137 2.87 -15.11 -1.29
CA HIS A 137 3.62 -14.30 -2.23
C HIS A 137 3.22 -14.62 -3.67
N VAL A 138 2.71 -13.61 -4.37
CA VAL A 138 2.39 -13.67 -5.80
C VAL A 138 3.38 -12.80 -6.56
N PRO A 139 4.29 -13.39 -7.34
CA PRO A 139 5.30 -12.64 -8.10
C PRO A 139 4.67 -11.64 -9.07
N ALA A 140 5.35 -10.50 -9.28
CA ALA A 140 4.85 -9.43 -10.13
C ALA A 140 4.75 -9.88 -11.61
N ARG A 141 3.54 -9.86 -12.15
CA ARG A 141 3.22 -10.21 -13.56
C ARG A 141 2.19 -9.25 -14.11
N ARG A 142 2.00 -9.30 -15.44
CA ARG A 142 0.97 -8.55 -16.16
C ARG A 142 -0.27 -9.39 -16.41
N GLY A 143 -1.33 -8.71 -16.80
CA GLY A 143 -2.53 -9.30 -17.36
C GLY A 143 -3.71 -9.31 -16.40
N ARG A 144 -4.91 -9.25 -16.99
CA ARG A 144 -6.18 -9.15 -16.25
C ARG A 144 -6.41 -10.33 -15.32
N GLY A 145 -6.15 -11.54 -15.80
CA GLY A 145 -6.31 -12.76 -14.99
C GLY A 145 -5.41 -12.75 -13.75
N HIS A 146 -4.18 -12.21 -13.90
CA HIS A 146 -3.24 -12.07 -12.80
C HIS A 146 -3.69 -11.01 -11.79
N ALA A 147 -4.15 -9.83 -12.24
CA ALA A 147 -4.69 -8.80 -11.36
C ALA A 147 -5.92 -9.31 -10.57
N MET A 148 -6.80 -10.07 -11.22
CA MET A 148 -7.95 -10.68 -10.54
C MET A 148 -7.55 -11.77 -9.54
N ARG A 149 -6.49 -12.53 -9.82
CA ARG A 149 -5.90 -13.45 -8.86
C ARG A 149 -5.42 -12.71 -7.61
N VAL A 150 -4.69 -11.62 -7.78
CA VAL A 150 -4.21 -10.78 -6.67
C VAL A 150 -5.38 -10.32 -5.79
N VAL A 151 -6.44 -9.79 -6.38
CA VAL A 151 -7.64 -9.33 -5.63
C VAL A 151 -8.29 -10.49 -4.86
N ARG A 152 -8.40 -11.66 -5.48
CA ARG A 152 -8.97 -12.85 -4.83
C ARG A 152 -8.14 -13.31 -3.64
N GLU A 153 -6.81 -13.32 -3.77
CA GLU A 153 -5.90 -13.69 -2.67
C GLU A 153 -6.09 -12.77 -1.44
N VAL A 154 -6.30 -11.47 -1.67
CA VAL A 154 -6.56 -10.51 -0.57
C VAL A 154 -7.91 -10.77 0.11
N LEU A 155 -8.94 -11.15 -0.66
CA LEU A 155 -10.28 -11.42 -0.10
C LEU A 155 -10.37 -12.75 0.67
N MET A 156 -9.46 -13.68 0.39
CA MET A 156 -9.46 -15.04 0.94
C MET A 156 -8.12 -15.37 1.63
N PRO A 157 -7.67 -14.57 2.60
CA PRO A 157 -6.45 -14.94 3.30
C PRO A 157 -6.68 -16.22 4.09
N THR A 158 -5.77 -17.17 3.95
CA THR A 158 -5.78 -18.44 4.70
C THR A 158 -5.28 -18.29 6.13
N SER A 159 -4.74 -17.11 6.48
CA SER A 159 -4.20 -16.80 7.80
C SER A 159 -5.29 -16.78 8.89
N GLY A 160 -4.98 -17.35 10.03
CA GLY A 160 -5.77 -17.21 11.26
C GLY A 160 -5.66 -15.80 11.87
N SER A 161 -6.13 -15.65 13.12
CA SER A 161 -5.86 -14.47 13.93
C SER A 161 -4.40 -14.48 14.37
N ARG A 162 -3.56 -13.65 13.76
CA ARG A 162 -2.11 -13.57 14.00
C ARG A 162 -1.70 -12.12 14.23
N PRO A 163 -0.60 -11.88 14.96
CA PRO A 163 -0.05 -10.54 15.13
C PRO A 163 0.45 -9.94 13.81
N THR A 164 0.65 -8.62 13.80
CA THR A 164 1.24 -7.87 12.69
C THR A 164 2.74 -7.69 12.88
N ASP A 165 3.55 -7.93 11.82
CA ASP A 165 4.96 -7.55 11.76
C ASP A 165 5.30 -6.79 10.48
N LEU A 166 5.26 -5.45 10.57
CA LEU A 166 5.56 -4.53 9.46
C LEU A 166 7.06 -4.53 9.08
N VAL A 167 7.94 -4.84 10.03
CA VAL A 167 9.39 -4.94 9.76
C VAL A 167 9.65 -6.12 8.85
N HIS A 168 9.08 -7.28 9.18
CA HIS A 168 9.14 -8.48 8.34
C HIS A 168 8.61 -8.21 6.92
N ALA A 169 7.47 -7.53 6.80
CA ALA A 169 6.87 -7.20 5.50
C ALA A 169 7.81 -6.33 4.62
N LEU A 170 8.45 -5.31 5.20
CA LEU A 170 9.39 -4.44 4.50
C LEU A 170 10.70 -5.16 4.12
N ASP A 171 11.17 -6.07 4.96
CA ASP A 171 12.32 -6.90 4.66
C ASP A 171 12.03 -7.88 3.53
N GLU A 172 10.83 -8.47 3.53
CA GLU A 172 10.37 -9.34 2.46
C GLU A 172 10.26 -8.58 1.13
N LEU A 173 9.70 -7.35 1.13
CA LEU A 173 9.68 -6.49 -0.06
C LEU A 173 11.09 -6.33 -0.63
N THR A 174 12.06 -6.00 0.22
CA THR A 174 13.45 -5.77 -0.19
C THR A 174 14.11 -7.04 -0.72
N ARG A 175 13.73 -8.21 -0.19
CA ARG A 175 14.23 -9.52 -0.59
C ARG A 175 13.72 -9.94 -1.97
N VAL A 176 12.42 -9.75 -2.25
CA VAL A 176 11.79 -10.20 -3.49
C VAL A 176 11.91 -9.19 -4.63
N SER A 177 12.04 -7.89 -4.32
CA SER A 177 12.07 -6.82 -5.31
C SER A 177 13.50 -6.33 -5.55
N ARG A 178 14.15 -6.83 -6.60
CA ARG A 178 15.53 -6.42 -6.96
C ARG A 178 15.59 -5.04 -7.64
N LYS A 179 14.57 -4.69 -8.43
CA LYS A 179 14.43 -3.39 -9.09
C LYS A 179 13.63 -2.42 -8.23
N ARG A 180 13.77 -1.12 -8.50
CA ARG A 180 12.92 -0.09 -7.90
C ARG A 180 11.45 -0.39 -8.19
N THR A 181 10.61 -0.33 -7.17
CA THR A 181 9.23 -0.78 -7.20
C THR A 181 8.35 0.26 -6.50
N VAL A 182 7.17 0.51 -7.02
CA VAL A 182 6.13 1.24 -6.28
C VAL A 182 5.45 0.26 -5.34
N CYS A 183 5.53 0.52 -4.05
CA CYS A 183 4.97 -0.35 -3.02
C CYS A 183 3.79 0.32 -2.34
N PHE A 184 2.64 -0.34 -2.35
CA PHE A 184 1.49 0.05 -1.52
C PHE A 184 1.43 -0.87 -0.31
N LEU A 185 1.78 -0.31 0.86
CA LEU A 185 1.73 -1.01 2.14
C LEU A 185 0.37 -0.73 2.79
N ILE A 186 -0.50 -1.73 2.78
CA ILE A 186 -1.90 -1.64 3.24
C ILE A 186 -2.02 -2.32 4.60
N SER A 187 -2.25 -1.55 5.65
CA SER A 187 -2.38 -2.01 7.04
C SER A 187 -3.13 -0.97 7.86
N ASP A 188 -3.60 -1.32 9.03
CA ASP A 188 -4.07 -0.35 10.03
C ASP A 188 -2.91 0.26 10.82
N PHE A 189 -1.71 -0.30 10.64
CA PHE A 189 -0.48 0.06 11.38
C PHE A 189 -0.61 -0.08 12.89
N LEU A 190 -1.61 -0.85 13.37
CA LEU A 190 -1.74 -1.22 14.77
C LEU A 190 -0.67 -2.27 15.09
N GLY A 191 0.30 -1.90 15.87
CA GLY A 191 1.40 -2.79 16.24
C GLY A 191 2.03 -2.38 17.56
N ASP A 192 2.91 -3.22 18.07
CA ASP A 192 3.63 -2.98 19.31
C ASP A 192 4.44 -1.66 19.25
N PRO A 193 4.16 -0.69 20.14
CA PRO A 193 4.94 0.56 20.21
C PRO A 193 6.43 0.33 20.42
N ALA A 194 6.85 -0.76 21.06
CA ALA A 194 8.25 -1.11 21.27
C ALA A 194 8.97 -1.42 19.94
N LYS A 195 8.26 -1.88 18.92
CA LYS A 195 8.82 -2.16 17.59
C LYS A 195 8.94 -0.91 16.68
N ARG A 196 8.43 0.26 17.08
CA ARG A 196 8.45 1.49 16.27
C ARG A 196 9.86 1.92 15.84
N PRO A 197 10.91 1.87 16.67
CA PRO A 197 12.26 2.23 16.23
C PRO A 197 12.78 1.29 15.12
N ALA A 198 12.55 -0.01 15.25
CA ALA A 198 12.93 -0.99 14.23
C ALA A 198 12.14 -0.74 12.91
N LEU A 199 10.85 -0.43 13.01
CA LEU A 199 10.01 -0.08 11.87
C LEU A 199 10.50 1.20 11.17
N ALA A 200 10.92 2.21 11.92
CA ALA A 200 11.49 3.44 11.35
C ALA A 200 12.74 3.14 10.51
N ILE A 201 13.63 2.31 11.02
CA ILE A 201 14.85 1.88 10.32
C ILE A 201 14.50 1.08 9.05
N ALA A 202 13.59 0.12 9.16
CA ALA A 202 13.15 -0.72 8.05
C ALA A 202 12.49 0.13 6.94
N LEU A 203 11.61 1.06 7.32
CA LEU A 203 10.94 1.97 6.39
C LEU A 203 11.94 2.89 5.68
N ALA A 204 12.87 3.51 6.42
CA ALA A 204 13.91 4.35 5.85
C ALA A 204 14.84 3.58 4.90
N ARG A 205 15.15 2.31 5.21
CA ARG A 205 15.95 1.43 4.34
C ARG A 205 15.20 1.08 3.06
N ALA A 206 13.94 0.70 3.18
CA ALA A 206 13.09 0.30 2.05
C ALA A 206 12.78 1.50 1.14
N SER A 207 12.54 2.70 1.68
CA SER A 207 12.23 3.91 0.91
C SER A 207 13.40 4.42 0.06
N ARG A 208 14.64 4.09 0.41
CA ARG A 208 15.82 4.38 -0.44
C ARG A 208 15.83 3.60 -1.74
N ARG A 209 15.20 2.42 -1.76
CA ARG A 209 15.17 1.52 -2.92
C ARG A 209 13.84 1.52 -3.65
N HIS A 210 12.76 1.73 -2.94
CA HIS A 210 11.40 1.62 -3.43
C HIS A 210 10.62 2.90 -3.14
N ASP A 211 9.57 3.15 -3.90
CA ASP A 211 8.63 4.23 -3.66
C ASP A 211 7.48 3.68 -2.80
N ILE A 212 7.45 4.03 -1.53
CA ILE A 212 6.52 3.43 -0.57
C ILE A 212 5.37 4.39 -0.29
N VAL A 213 4.16 3.89 -0.47
CA VAL A 213 2.92 4.55 -0.11
C VAL A 213 2.19 3.71 0.94
N GLY A 214 2.07 4.22 2.15
CA GLY A 214 1.24 3.61 3.19
C GLY A 214 -0.24 3.89 2.92
N LEU A 215 -1.07 2.84 2.96
CA LEU A 215 -2.52 2.96 2.95
C LEU A 215 -3.02 2.53 4.33
N ARG A 216 -3.30 3.53 5.19
CA ARG A 216 -3.76 3.28 6.56
C ARG A 216 -5.26 3.00 6.55
N VAL A 217 -5.62 1.75 6.78
CA VAL A 217 -7.00 1.30 6.87
C VAL A 217 -7.51 1.50 8.30
N SER A 218 -8.62 2.18 8.48
CA SER A 218 -9.21 2.45 9.78
C SER A 218 -10.72 2.28 9.79
N ASP A 219 -11.25 1.97 10.95
CA ASP A 219 -12.69 1.89 11.19
C ASP A 219 -13.11 2.94 12.24
N PRO A 220 -14.18 3.72 12.02
CA PRO A 220 -14.65 4.67 13.03
C PRO A 220 -14.96 4.04 14.39
N GLY A 221 -15.37 2.77 14.41
CA GLY A 221 -15.61 2.03 15.65
C GLY A 221 -14.38 1.79 16.50
N GLU A 222 -13.17 1.91 15.92
CA GLU A 222 -11.91 1.80 16.66
C GLU A 222 -11.53 3.11 17.35
N ALA A 223 -12.04 4.25 16.90
CA ALA A 223 -11.62 5.54 17.41
C ALA A 223 -12.21 5.87 18.79
N THR A 224 -13.34 5.27 19.12
CA THR A 224 -14.08 5.60 20.36
C THR A 224 -14.73 4.36 20.95
N LEU A 225 -14.66 4.22 22.25
CA LEU A 225 -15.46 3.21 22.95
C LEU A 225 -16.95 3.59 22.93
N PRO A 226 -17.86 2.60 22.83
CA PRO A 226 -19.30 2.85 22.83
C PRO A 226 -19.75 3.59 24.10
N ARG A 227 -20.76 4.43 23.95
CA ARG A 227 -21.35 5.14 25.10
C ARG A 227 -22.17 4.18 25.95
N GLY A 228 -22.03 4.27 27.27
CA GLY A 228 -22.73 3.45 28.23
C GLY A 228 -22.05 3.43 29.59
N SER A 229 -22.68 2.82 30.56
CA SER A 229 -22.13 2.59 31.92
C SER A 229 -21.74 1.12 32.14
N SER A 230 -22.18 0.21 31.27
CA SER A 230 -21.86 -1.21 31.39
C SER A 230 -20.38 -1.47 31.10
N PRO A 231 -19.74 -2.40 31.81
CA PRO A 231 -18.39 -2.83 31.49
C PRO A 231 -18.29 -3.32 30.04
N LEU A 232 -17.15 -3.04 29.41
CA LEU A 232 -16.83 -3.49 28.06
C LEU A 232 -15.92 -4.71 28.14
N VAL A 233 -16.24 -5.72 27.35
CA VAL A 233 -15.36 -6.86 27.11
C VAL A 233 -14.63 -6.57 25.82
N LEU A 234 -13.32 -6.35 25.90
CA LEU A 234 -12.46 -6.14 24.74
C LEU A 234 -11.58 -7.38 24.58
N SER A 235 -11.51 -7.88 23.37
CA SER A 235 -10.59 -8.95 23.00
C SER A 235 -9.50 -8.41 22.07
N ASP A 236 -8.28 -8.88 22.29
CA ASP A 236 -7.18 -8.62 21.36
C ASP A 236 -7.37 -9.48 20.11
N PRO A 237 -7.57 -8.89 18.93
CA PRO A 237 -7.76 -9.66 17.69
C PRO A 237 -6.48 -10.36 17.22
N GLU A 238 -5.31 -9.98 17.75
CA GLU A 238 -4.00 -10.54 17.41
C GLU A 238 -3.47 -11.50 18.47
N GLY A 239 -4.13 -11.58 19.61
CA GLY A 239 -3.76 -12.41 20.75
C GLY A 239 -4.94 -13.17 21.35
N SER A 240 -4.69 -13.79 22.49
CA SER A 240 -5.73 -14.47 23.29
C SER A 240 -6.22 -13.64 24.48
N ALA A 241 -5.73 -12.40 24.62
CA ALA A 241 -6.08 -11.56 25.76
C ALA A 241 -7.52 -11.06 25.65
N VAL A 242 -8.28 -11.27 26.71
CA VAL A 242 -9.63 -10.74 26.88
C VAL A 242 -9.64 -9.95 28.19
N GLY A 243 -10.04 -8.69 28.10
CA GLY A 243 -10.09 -7.80 29.26
C GLY A 243 -11.50 -7.25 29.49
N VAL A 244 -11.87 -7.06 30.75
CA VAL A 244 -13.08 -6.35 31.14
C VAL A 244 -12.71 -4.96 31.62
N PHE A 245 -13.23 -3.93 30.93
CA PHE A 245 -12.87 -2.53 31.17
C PHE A 245 -14.07 -1.74 31.67
N ALA A 246 -13.82 -0.86 32.63
CA ALA A 246 -14.84 0.10 33.07
C ALA A 246 -15.13 1.09 31.92
N ASN A 247 -16.41 1.27 31.60
CA ASN A 247 -16.86 2.15 30.53
C ASN A 247 -17.27 3.54 31.04
N GLY A 248 -16.35 4.23 31.73
CA GLY A 248 -16.59 5.58 32.25
C GLY A 248 -16.11 6.67 31.25
N SER A 249 -16.49 7.92 31.50
CA SER A 249 -16.04 9.05 30.68
C SER A 249 -14.51 9.18 30.61
N LYS A 250 -13.83 8.95 31.72
CA LYS A 250 -12.36 8.96 31.81
C LYS A 250 -11.72 7.86 30.94
N ALA A 251 -12.25 6.64 31.00
CA ALA A 251 -11.76 5.52 30.20
C ALA A 251 -11.91 5.82 28.69
N ARG A 252 -13.07 6.36 28.28
CA ARG A 252 -13.29 6.76 26.88
C ARG A 252 -12.34 7.86 26.44
N ALA A 253 -12.09 8.88 27.28
CA ALA A 253 -11.15 9.95 26.96
C ALA A 253 -9.72 9.42 26.83
N THR A 254 -9.26 8.56 27.75
CA THR A 254 -7.95 7.92 27.68
C THR A 254 -7.78 7.08 26.42
N TYR A 255 -8.80 6.29 26.08
CA TYR A 255 -8.79 5.48 24.86
C TYR A 255 -8.69 6.34 23.59
N ALA A 256 -9.54 7.38 23.49
CA ALA A 256 -9.51 8.30 22.34
C ALA A 256 -8.17 9.04 22.20
N ALA A 257 -7.55 9.43 23.34
CA ALA A 257 -6.22 10.05 23.34
C ALA A 257 -5.14 9.07 22.86
N ALA A 258 -5.17 7.80 23.33
CA ALA A 258 -4.24 6.77 22.88
C ALA A 258 -4.40 6.47 21.38
N TRP A 259 -5.61 6.43 20.88
CA TRP A 259 -5.90 6.27 19.45
C TRP A 259 -5.34 7.44 18.62
N ALA A 260 -5.60 8.69 19.05
CA ALA A 260 -5.08 9.89 18.39
C ALA A 260 -3.53 9.89 18.34
N GLU A 261 -2.88 9.53 19.45
CA GLU A 261 -1.42 9.43 19.53
C GLU A 261 -0.89 8.33 18.61
N HIS A 262 -1.53 7.19 18.54
CA HIS A 262 -1.15 6.12 17.61
C HIS A 262 -1.20 6.59 16.15
N ARG A 263 -2.26 7.29 15.76
CA ARG A 263 -2.39 7.88 14.42
C ARG A 263 -1.29 8.90 14.13
N ALA A 264 -1.03 9.81 15.07
CA ALA A 264 0.02 10.81 14.94
C ALA A 264 1.42 10.18 14.86
N ALA A 265 1.68 9.13 15.62
CA ALA A 265 2.93 8.37 15.57
C ALA A 265 3.16 7.73 14.20
N SER A 266 2.13 7.12 13.60
CA SER A 266 2.21 6.56 12.24
C SER A 266 2.51 7.66 11.21
N GLU A 267 1.88 8.83 11.30
CA GLU A 267 2.14 9.96 10.41
C GLU A 267 3.58 10.48 10.52
N ARG A 268 4.08 10.62 11.76
CA ARG A 268 5.49 11.00 11.99
C ARG A 268 6.46 10.00 11.38
N LEU A 269 6.17 8.70 11.52
CA LEU A 269 6.99 7.62 11.00
C LEU A 269 7.12 7.68 9.47
N PHE A 270 5.99 7.76 8.76
CA PHE A 270 5.99 7.82 7.30
C PHE A 270 6.64 9.10 6.78
N ARG A 271 6.37 10.24 7.43
CA ARG A 271 7.01 11.53 7.09
C ARG A 271 8.52 11.48 7.26
N ALA A 272 9.01 10.92 8.37
CA ALA A 272 10.44 10.76 8.62
C ALA A 272 11.12 9.82 7.62
N GLY A 273 10.40 8.80 7.14
CA GLY A 273 10.86 7.88 6.09
C GLY A 273 10.78 8.46 4.68
N GLY A 274 10.27 9.69 4.50
CA GLY A 274 10.05 10.28 3.16
C GLY A 274 8.96 9.57 2.36
N CYS A 275 8.05 8.87 3.03
CA CYS A 275 6.99 8.08 2.44
C CYS A 275 5.65 8.80 2.51
N ASP A 276 4.79 8.58 1.52
CA ASP A 276 3.40 9.04 1.58
C ASP A 276 2.57 8.15 2.49
N LEU A 277 1.58 8.76 3.16
CA LEU A 277 0.56 8.03 3.93
C LEU A 277 -0.83 8.53 3.53
N VAL A 278 -1.71 7.58 3.20
CA VAL A 278 -3.10 7.84 2.79
C VAL A 278 -4.04 7.16 3.77
N ASP A 279 -5.00 7.90 4.29
CA ASP A 279 -6.05 7.35 5.14
C ASP A 279 -7.17 6.75 4.30
N LEU A 280 -7.56 5.53 4.65
CA LEU A 280 -8.70 4.81 4.12
C LEU A 280 -9.65 4.47 5.27
N ALA A 281 -10.85 5.05 5.28
CA ALA A 281 -11.87 4.73 6.26
C ALA A 281 -12.87 3.71 5.70
N THR A 282 -13.34 2.77 6.54
CA THR A 282 -14.34 1.77 6.12
C THR A 282 -15.65 2.39 5.65
N THR A 283 -15.91 3.65 5.98
CA THR A 283 -17.05 4.45 5.53
C THR A 283 -16.85 5.17 4.20
N GLU A 284 -15.61 5.21 3.66
CA GLU A 284 -15.27 5.88 2.41
C GLU A 284 -14.85 4.85 1.35
N SER A 285 -15.05 5.16 0.06
CA SER A 285 -14.53 4.33 -1.03
C SER A 285 -13.02 4.51 -1.18
N ALA A 286 -12.31 3.38 -1.35
CA ALA A 286 -10.87 3.40 -1.65
C ALA A 286 -10.58 4.15 -2.96
N VAL A 287 -11.50 4.14 -3.93
CA VAL A 287 -11.35 4.87 -5.19
C VAL A 287 -11.22 6.37 -4.94
N THR A 288 -12.13 6.95 -4.14
CA THR A 288 -12.14 8.39 -3.85
C THR A 288 -10.86 8.82 -3.12
N ALA A 289 -10.43 8.05 -2.14
CA ALA A 289 -9.20 8.34 -1.39
C ALA A 289 -7.94 8.27 -2.28
N LEU A 290 -7.83 7.23 -3.11
CA LEU A 290 -6.68 7.05 -3.99
C LEU A 290 -6.66 8.08 -5.14
N GLU A 291 -7.80 8.46 -5.71
CA GLU A 291 -7.88 9.54 -6.71
C GLU A 291 -7.40 10.88 -6.13
N ARG A 292 -7.83 11.20 -4.91
CA ARG A 292 -7.38 12.40 -4.18
C ARG A 292 -5.87 12.38 -3.99
N PHE A 293 -5.32 11.24 -3.55
CA PHE A 293 -3.89 11.05 -3.36
C PHE A 293 -3.11 11.23 -4.67
N PHE A 294 -3.47 10.54 -5.76
CA PHE A 294 -2.75 10.65 -7.03
C PHE A 294 -2.78 12.07 -7.59
N ARG A 295 -3.89 12.78 -7.44
CA ARG A 295 -4.03 14.19 -7.84
C ARG A 295 -3.10 15.10 -7.04
N GLN A 296 -3.04 14.93 -5.72
CA GLN A 296 -2.18 15.73 -4.84
C GLN A 296 -0.70 15.44 -5.11
N ARG A 297 -0.32 14.17 -5.25
CA ARG A 297 1.06 13.77 -5.52
C ARG A 297 1.54 14.32 -6.85
N ARG A 298 0.71 14.26 -7.90
CA ARG A 298 1.03 14.87 -9.20
C ARG A 298 1.32 16.37 -9.09
N ARG A 299 0.51 17.11 -8.33
CA ARG A 299 0.73 18.55 -8.12
C ARG A 299 2.06 18.83 -7.44
N ARG A 300 2.47 18.00 -6.47
CA ARG A 300 3.77 18.15 -5.78
C ARG A 300 4.97 17.86 -6.66
N LEU A 301 4.84 17.03 -7.70
CA LEU A 301 5.93 16.67 -8.60
C LEU A 301 6.08 17.61 -9.79
N HIS A 302 5.05 18.39 -10.12
CA HIS A 302 5.03 19.27 -11.30
C HIS A 302 4.81 20.75 -10.96
N GLY A 303 4.71 21.12 -9.69
CA GLY A 303 4.71 22.48 -9.17
C GLY A 303 6.01 22.78 -8.47
#